data_937aa6fa3cbface8a0ed0e6c8f321b29
#
_entry.id   937aa6fa3cbface8a0ed0e6c8f321b29
#
_cell.length_a   1.000
_cell.length_b   1.000
_cell.length_c   1.000
_cell.angle_alpha   90.00
_cell.angle_beta   90.00
_cell.angle_gamma   90.00
#
_symmetry.space_group_name_H-M   'P 1'
#
loop_
_entity.id
_entity.type
_entity.pdbx_description
1 polymer ?
#
loop_
_entity_poly.entity_id
_entity_poly.type
_entity_poly.pdbx_seq_one_letter_code
_entity_poly.pdbx_strand_id
1 'polypeptide(L)'
;MTRLCFAGPLPPPVNGFSSVCGMMLDLLKARMPVEVFNRAPSPDARAIGVVKQLIRPFKYLATCAGKRDTALYLALSGGRGQLIDLIYVLISKLFRRPIYIHHHSYAYINSPSGLNRCFFALVRNENHIVLSPKMGSSLTRAYALDPRTVRVVSNAAFYGCDDAYQVQANEAAPLHIGFLSNITFEKGIVEFFEVLAALTRRGIEYRAHIAGPVAEEARQTFDMLRQSTPHVHYAGPVYGAAKEQFYEQLDIFLFPTRYANEAEPLVIYEAMRRGVHVIACDRGAIAEMLRDGAGLVFPHEGLVQAAARHIEQFSNDRRALLAAKRVSMQQARRILSSSKQSLDNLVACMQGASETVSIPQ
;
A
#
# COMPACT_ATOMS: atom_id res chain seq x y z
N MET A 1 -31.32 -6.79 0.45
CA MET A 1 -29.97 -6.20 0.22
C MET A 1 -29.06 -6.56 1.36
N THR A 2 -27.96 -7.22 1.07
CA THR A 2 -26.95 -7.58 2.06
C THR A 2 -26.36 -6.33 2.71
N ARG A 3 -26.35 -6.24 4.04
CA ARG A 3 -25.67 -5.19 4.80
C ARG A 3 -24.23 -5.61 5.06
N LEU A 4 -23.28 -4.77 4.75
CA LEU A 4 -21.87 -5.05 5.03
C LEU A 4 -21.47 -4.49 6.40
N CYS A 5 -20.86 -5.31 7.24
CA CYS A 5 -20.23 -4.91 8.49
C CYS A 5 -18.73 -4.71 8.23
N PHE A 6 -18.30 -3.46 8.17
CA PHE A 6 -16.91 -3.10 7.90
C PHE A 6 -16.11 -3.02 9.20
N ALA A 7 -15.13 -3.92 9.37
CA ALA A 7 -14.20 -3.93 10.50
C ALA A 7 -12.77 -3.65 10.03
N GLY A 8 -12.27 -2.45 10.30
CA GLY A 8 -10.94 -2.03 9.91
C GLY A 8 -10.51 -0.72 10.58
N PRO A 9 -9.21 -0.38 10.59
CA PRO A 9 -8.75 0.90 11.10
C PRO A 9 -9.05 2.01 10.09
N LEU A 10 -9.57 3.13 10.58
CA LEU A 10 -9.86 4.33 9.79
C LEU A 10 -9.01 5.50 10.30
N PRO A 11 -8.64 6.46 9.44
CA PRO A 11 -7.95 7.66 9.88
C PRO A 11 -8.78 8.44 10.94
N PRO A 12 -8.17 9.17 11.91
CA PRO A 12 -6.77 9.17 12.26
C PRO A 12 -6.31 7.92 13.05
N PRO A 13 -5.01 7.56 13.09
CA PRO A 13 -3.89 8.20 12.41
C PRO A 13 -3.84 7.87 10.92
N VAL A 14 -3.33 8.81 10.11
CA VAL A 14 -3.15 8.62 8.66
C VAL A 14 -1.89 7.81 8.38
N ASN A 15 -2.05 6.64 7.83
CA ASN A 15 -0.99 5.78 7.31
C ASN A 15 -1.52 4.98 6.12
N GLY A 16 -0.66 4.25 5.40
CA GLY A 16 -1.07 3.51 4.20
C GLY A 16 -2.26 2.56 4.46
N PHE A 17 -2.25 1.82 5.56
CA PHE A 17 -3.31 0.87 5.89
C PHE A 17 -4.64 1.57 6.20
N SER A 18 -4.64 2.58 7.09
CA SER A 18 -5.86 3.31 7.42
C SER A 18 -6.43 4.11 6.24
N SER A 19 -5.54 4.63 5.36
CA SER A 19 -5.95 5.34 4.15
C SER A 19 -6.68 4.42 3.17
N VAL A 20 -6.14 3.23 2.91
CA VAL A 20 -6.80 2.22 2.06
C VAL A 20 -8.13 1.79 2.65
N CYS A 21 -8.20 1.55 3.98
CA CYS A 21 -9.46 1.22 4.65
C CYS A 21 -10.50 2.34 4.50
N GLY A 22 -10.08 3.60 4.57
CA GLY A 22 -10.96 4.76 4.33
C GLY A 22 -11.50 4.78 2.90
N MET A 23 -10.63 4.69 1.89
CA MET A 23 -11.01 4.67 0.49
C MET A 23 -11.95 3.50 0.15
N MET A 24 -11.67 2.29 0.68
CA MET A 24 -12.56 1.14 0.51
C MET A 24 -13.92 1.38 1.17
N LEU A 25 -13.94 1.93 2.39
CA LEU A 25 -15.19 2.22 3.09
C LEU A 25 -16.07 3.21 2.33
N ASP A 26 -15.49 4.29 1.80
CA ASP A 26 -16.22 5.30 1.04
C ASP A 26 -16.82 4.71 -0.24
N LEU A 27 -16.05 3.88 -0.95
CA LEU A 27 -16.53 3.17 -2.11
C LEU A 27 -17.67 2.20 -1.77
N LEU A 28 -17.56 1.43 -0.69
CA LEU A 28 -18.59 0.48 -0.27
C LEU A 28 -19.87 1.20 0.17
N LYS A 29 -19.76 2.32 0.91
CA LYS A 29 -20.91 3.14 1.32
C LYS A 29 -21.68 3.73 0.13
N ALA A 30 -20.99 4.05 -0.96
CA ALA A 30 -21.62 4.54 -2.18
C ALA A 30 -22.45 3.46 -2.91
N ARG A 31 -22.23 2.17 -2.60
CA ARG A 31 -22.82 1.05 -3.34
C ARG A 31 -23.74 0.14 -2.53
N MET A 32 -23.62 0.15 -1.20
CA MET A 32 -24.43 -0.71 -0.31
C MET A 32 -24.52 -0.15 1.11
N PRO A 33 -25.49 -0.60 1.92
CA PRO A 33 -25.58 -0.24 3.33
C PRO A 33 -24.38 -0.80 4.11
N VAL A 34 -23.60 0.06 4.77
CA VAL A 34 -22.41 -0.33 5.56
C VAL A 34 -22.57 0.08 7.02
N GLU A 35 -22.37 -0.85 7.93
CA GLU A 35 -22.22 -0.60 9.36
C GLU A 35 -20.73 -0.65 9.74
N VAL A 36 -20.22 0.38 10.41
CA VAL A 36 -18.78 0.57 10.61
C VAL A 36 -18.36 0.20 12.03
N PHE A 37 -17.35 -0.66 12.11
CA PHE A 37 -16.64 -1.06 13.33
C PHE A 37 -15.20 -0.57 13.23
N ASN A 38 -14.97 0.75 13.47
CA ASN A 38 -13.64 1.36 13.37
C ASN A 38 -12.70 0.77 14.42
N ARG A 39 -11.56 0.21 13.97
CA ARG A 39 -10.55 -0.45 14.79
C ARG A 39 -9.27 0.38 14.96
N ALA A 40 -9.27 1.64 14.57
CA ALA A 40 -8.15 2.53 14.84
C ALA A 40 -7.87 2.62 16.35
N PRO A 41 -6.60 2.75 16.75
CA PRO A 41 -6.25 3.08 18.13
C PRO A 41 -6.98 4.36 18.55
N SER A 42 -7.58 4.36 19.74
CA SER A 42 -8.17 5.59 20.27
C SER A 42 -7.05 6.54 20.71
N PRO A 43 -7.16 7.86 20.43
CA PRO A 43 -6.25 8.85 21.00
C PRO A 43 -6.45 9.03 22.51
N ASP A 44 -7.57 8.53 23.06
CA ASP A 44 -7.86 8.56 24.49
C ASP A 44 -6.84 7.73 25.29
N ALA A 45 -6.81 7.95 26.60
CA ALA A 45 -5.93 7.20 27.51
C ALA A 45 -5.96 5.70 27.21
N ARG A 46 -4.79 5.04 27.20
CA ARG A 46 -4.61 3.64 26.74
C ARG A 46 -5.67 2.66 27.27
N ALA A 47 -6.09 2.81 28.53
CA ALA A 47 -7.11 1.96 29.17
C ALA A 47 -8.49 2.11 28.50
N ILE A 48 -8.95 3.35 28.24
CA ILE A 48 -10.25 3.63 27.60
C ILE A 48 -10.26 3.11 26.16
N GLY A 49 -9.14 3.26 25.44
CA GLY A 49 -8.98 2.74 24.09
C GLY A 49 -9.12 1.22 24.03
N VAL A 50 -8.53 0.48 24.97
CA VAL A 50 -8.65 -0.99 25.08
C VAL A 50 -10.08 -1.41 25.35
N VAL A 51 -10.76 -0.76 26.30
CA VAL A 51 -12.17 -1.05 26.64
C VAL A 51 -13.09 -0.83 25.42
N LYS A 52 -12.93 0.29 24.70
CA LYS A 52 -13.68 0.55 23.45
C LYS A 52 -13.44 -0.54 22.40
N GLN A 53 -12.21 -1.04 22.26
CA GLN A 53 -11.90 -2.14 21.33
C GLN A 53 -12.58 -3.46 21.70
N LEU A 54 -12.76 -3.75 22.99
CA LEU A 54 -13.43 -4.95 23.49
C LEU A 54 -14.95 -4.88 23.40
N ILE A 55 -15.56 -3.70 23.50
CA ILE A 55 -17.02 -3.52 23.40
C ILE A 55 -17.52 -3.64 21.95
N ARG A 56 -16.73 -3.25 20.95
CA ARG A 56 -17.15 -3.26 19.54
C ARG A 56 -17.57 -4.65 19.01
N PRO A 57 -16.89 -5.77 19.34
CA PRO A 57 -17.35 -7.09 18.97
C PRO A 57 -18.73 -7.46 19.53
N PHE A 58 -19.11 -6.98 20.74
CA PHE A 58 -20.46 -7.21 21.28
C PHE A 58 -21.54 -6.47 20.48
N LYS A 59 -21.23 -5.24 20.02
CA LYS A 59 -22.11 -4.53 19.09
C LYS A 59 -22.26 -5.30 17.78
N TYR A 60 -21.19 -5.87 17.27
CA TYR A 60 -21.21 -6.72 16.08
C TYR A 60 -22.05 -7.99 16.30
N LEU A 61 -21.90 -8.65 17.45
CA LEU A 61 -22.72 -9.80 17.85
C LEU A 61 -24.23 -9.45 17.81
N ALA A 62 -24.63 -8.33 18.42
CA ALA A 62 -26.02 -7.87 18.40
C ALA A 62 -26.52 -7.61 16.97
N THR A 63 -25.67 -7.03 16.10
CA THR A 63 -26.00 -6.81 14.69
C THR A 63 -26.25 -8.13 13.96
N CYS A 64 -25.38 -9.12 14.15
CA CYS A 64 -25.52 -10.44 13.52
C CYS A 64 -26.74 -11.21 14.04
N ALA A 65 -27.08 -11.10 15.32
CA ALA A 65 -28.24 -11.72 15.91
C ALA A 65 -29.57 -11.08 15.43
N GLY A 66 -29.60 -9.76 15.28
CA GLY A 66 -30.80 -9.03 14.88
C GLY A 66 -31.05 -8.97 13.36
N LYS A 67 -30.05 -9.25 12.52
CA LYS A 67 -30.16 -9.08 11.06
C LYS A 67 -29.59 -10.32 10.33
N ARG A 68 -30.41 -10.96 9.50
CA ARG A 68 -30.03 -12.17 8.77
C ARG A 68 -29.14 -11.90 7.56
N ASP A 69 -29.34 -10.79 6.87
CA ASP A 69 -28.61 -10.43 5.62
C ASP A 69 -27.41 -9.52 5.92
N THR A 70 -26.41 -10.07 6.61
CA THR A 70 -25.17 -9.37 6.92
C THR A 70 -23.96 -10.15 6.42
N ALA A 71 -22.92 -9.44 5.96
CA ALA A 71 -21.61 -10.01 5.64
C ALA A 71 -20.52 -9.23 6.37
N LEU A 72 -19.40 -9.86 6.71
CA LEU A 72 -18.24 -9.21 7.32
C LEU A 72 -17.22 -8.85 6.25
N TYR A 73 -16.82 -7.58 6.18
CA TYR A 73 -15.56 -7.16 5.57
C TYR A 73 -14.56 -6.89 6.70
N LEU A 74 -13.45 -7.61 6.69
CA LEU A 74 -12.41 -7.55 7.71
C LEU A 74 -11.08 -7.11 7.06
N ALA A 75 -10.63 -5.90 7.34
CA ALA A 75 -9.25 -5.49 7.05
C ALA A 75 -8.33 -6.13 8.09
N LEU A 76 -7.64 -7.21 7.69
CA LEU A 76 -6.88 -8.06 8.61
C LEU A 76 -5.69 -7.32 9.22
N SER A 77 -5.61 -7.35 10.54
CA SER A 77 -4.50 -6.78 11.30
C SER A 77 -3.25 -7.67 11.25
N GLY A 78 -2.09 -7.05 11.50
CA GLY A 78 -0.87 -7.77 11.85
C GLY A 78 -0.75 -8.02 13.37
N GLY A 79 0.06 -9.00 13.74
CA GLY A 79 0.45 -9.26 15.12
C GLY A 79 -0.72 -9.51 16.08
N ARG A 80 -0.66 -8.92 17.28
CA ARG A 80 -1.68 -9.12 18.35
C ARG A 80 -3.07 -8.60 17.98
N GLY A 81 -3.21 -7.73 16.99
CA GLY A 81 -4.51 -7.25 16.50
C GLY A 81 -5.39 -8.38 15.98
N GLN A 82 -4.80 -9.49 15.52
CA GLN A 82 -5.52 -10.67 15.05
C GLN A 82 -6.36 -11.36 16.13
N LEU A 83 -6.08 -11.17 17.42
CA LEU A 83 -6.93 -11.69 18.50
C LEU A 83 -8.33 -11.05 18.46
N ILE A 84 -8.39 -9.77 18.16
CA ILE A 84 -9.68 -9.07 17.99
C ILE A 84 -10.33 -9.49 16.66
N ASP A 85 -9.54 -9.65 15.60
CA ASP A 85 -10.02 -10.15 14.30
C ASP A 85 -10.69 -11.51 14.45
N LEU A 86 -10.09 -12.39 15.25
CA LEU A 86 -10.62 -13.72 15.53
C LEU A 86 -12.02 -13.66 16.15
N ILE A 87 -12.30 -12.69 17.04
CA ILE A 87 -13.62 -12.54 17.65
C ILE A 87 -14.68 -12.22 16.58
N TYR A 88 -14.38 -11.29 15.64
CA TYR A 88 -15.28 -10.99 14.52
C TYR A 88 -15.52 -12.21 13.63
N VAL A 89 -14.47 -12.98 13.35
CA VAL A 89 -14.57 -14.22 12.56
C VAL A 89 -15.45 -15.26 13.27
N LEU A 90 -15.23 -15.50 14.56
CA LEU A 90 -16.01 -16.48 15.34
C LEU A 90 -17.49 -16.10 15.41
N ILE A 91 -17.81 -14.83 15.61
CA ILE A 91 -19.19 -14.32 15.57
C ILE A 91 -19.81 -14.58 14.18
N SER A 92 -19.09 -14.24 13.11
CA SER A 92 -19.56 -14.47 11.74
C SER A 92 -19.83 -15.94 11.47
N LYS A 93 -18.93 -16.82 11.90
CA LYS A 93 -19.09 -18.28 11.78
C LYS A 93 -20.32 -18.81 12.55
N LEU A 94 -20.51 -18.33 13.79
CA LEU A 94 -21.65 -18.70 14.62
C LEU A 94 -22.99 -18.38 13.93
N PHE A 95 -23.08 -17.24 13.25
CA PHE A 95 -24.28 -16.82 12.52
C PHE A 95 -24.25 -17.17 11.03
N ARG A 96 -23.26 -17.94 10.57
CA ARG A 96 -23.07 -18.34 9.16
C ARG A 96 -23.08 -17.14 8.20
N ARG A 97 -22.37 -16.07 8.57
CA ARG A 97 -22.25 -14.85 7.74
C ARG A 97 -21.08 -14.97 6.78
N PRO A 98 -21.21 -14.56 5.51
CA PRO A 98 -20.08 -14.47 4.59
C PRO A 98 -18.98 -13.59 5.16
N ILE A 99 -17.73 -13.99 4.96
CA ILE A 99 -16.55 -13.28 5.46
C ILE A 99 -15.65 -12.93 4.27
N TYR A 100 -15.28 -11.65 4.17
CA TYR A 100 -14.33 -11.10 3.21
C TYR A 100 -13.13 -10.55 3.98
N ILE A 101 -11.96 -11.16 3.81
CA ILE A 101 -10.73 -10.82 4.56
C ILE A 101 -9.78 -10.12 3.62
N HIS A 102 -9.52 -8.83 3.85
CA HIS A 102 -8.61 -8.03 3.05
C HIS A 102 -7.23 -7.96 3.69
N HIS A 103 -6.22 -8.38 2.93
CA HIS A 103 -4.84 -8.54 3.37
C HIS A 103 -4.02 -7.31 2.97
N HIS A 104 -3.38 -6.65 3.96
CA HIS A 104 -2.62 -5.42 3.76
C HIS A 104 -1.16 -5.52 4.22
N SER A 105 -0.69 -6.70 4.58
CA SER A 105 0.64 -6.90 5.15
C SER A 105 1.20 -8.27 4.82
N TYR A 106 2.50 -8.35 4.63
CA TYR A 106 3.22 -9.63 4.53
C TYR A 106 3.62 -10.21 5.90
N ALA A 107 3.30 -9.56 7.02
CA ALA A 107 3.78 -9.97 8.34
C ALA A 107 3.49 -11.44 8.67
N TYR A 108 2.27 -11.91 8.45
CA TYR A 108 1.88 -13.29 8.70
C TYR A 108 2.36 -14.27 7.62
N ILE A 109 2.79 -13.79 6.45
CA ILE A 109 3.41 -14.60 5.39
C ILE A 109 4.90 -14.77 5.70
N ASN A 110 5.59 -13.68 6.04
CA ASN A 110 7.02 -13.67 6.34
C ASN A 110 7.37 -14.34 7.68
N SER A 111 6.49 -14.21 8.66
CA SER A 111 6.69 -14.72 10.02
C SER A 111 5.43 -15.44 10.52
N PRO A 112 5.15 -16.66 10.04
CA PRO A 112 3.99 -17.43 10.48
C PRO A 112 4.09 -17.81 11.95
N SER A 113 3.05 -17.51 12.74
CA SER A 113 2.93 -17.86 14.15
C SER A 113 1.86 -18.94 14.39
N GLY A 114 1.81 -19.52 15.59
CA GLY A 114 0.73 -20.42 15.97
C GLY A 114 -0.64 -19.76 15.90
N LEU A 115 -0.74 -18.48 16.31
CA LEU A 115 -1.98 -17.69 16.19
C LEU A 115 -2.40 -17.55 14.72
N ASN A 116 -1.45 -17.24 13.82
CA ASN A 116 -1.74 -17.13 12.40
C ASN A 116 -2.28 -18.47 11.84
N ARG A 117 -1.64 -19.58 12.18
CA ARG A 117 -2.07 -20.91 11.72
C ARG A 117 -3.48 -21.26 12.20
N CYS A 118 -3.81 -21.00 13.47
CA CYS A 118 -5.16 -21.18 13.99
C CYS A 118 -6.18 -20.28 13.28
N PHE A 119 -5.86 -19.01 13.10
CA PHE A 119 -6.72 -18.04 12.40
C PHE A 119 -7.02 -18.51 10.98
N PHE A 120 -5.99 -18.80 10.19
CA PHE A 120 -6.14 -19.19 8.80
C PHE A 120 -6.80 -20.57 8.63
N ALA A 121 -6.63 -21.49 9.57
CA ALA A 121 -7.36 -22.76 9.57
C ALA A 121 -8.89 -22.56 9.68
N LEU A 122 -9.33 -21.57 10.48
CA LEU A 122 -10.75 -21.23 10.62
C LEU A 122 -11.34 -20.57 9.37
N VAL A 123 -10.52 -19.82 8.63
CA VAL A 123 -11.00 -19.00 7.49
C VAL A 123 -10.54 -19.53 6.13
N ARG A 124 -10.00 -20.73 6.07
CA ARG A 124 -9.40 -21.34 4.87
C ARG A 124 -10.29 -21.29 3.62
N ASN A 125 -11.59 -21.42 3.80
CA ASN A 125 -12.58 -21.46 2.73
C ASN A 125 -13.41 -20.17 2.63
N GLU A 126 -12.99 -19.09 3.30
CA GLU A 126 -13.64 -17.79 3.22
C GLU A 126 -13.08 -16.95 2.07
N ASN A 127 -13.67 -15.80 1.77
CA ASN A 127 -13.19 -14.94 0.70
C ASN A 127 -11.95 -14.14 1.14
N HIS A 128 -10.83 -14.37 0.51
CA HIS A 128 -9.58 -13.64 0.72
C HIS A 128 -9.34 -12.62 -0.38
N ILE A 129 -9.14 -11.36 -0.01
CA ILE A 129 -8.80 -10.27 -0.90
C ILE A 129 -7.32 -9.96 -0.69
N VAL A 130 -6.52 -10.11 -1.74
CA VAL A 130 -5.07 -9.90 -1.72
C VAL A 130 -4.69 -8.81 -2.72
N LEU A 131 -3.54 -8.17 -2.49
CA LEU A 131 -3.13 -7.00 -3.26
C LEU A 131 -2.43 -7.36 -4.57
N SER A 132 -1.85 -8.57 -4.66
CA SER A 132 -1.16 -9.03 -5.86
C SER A 132 -1.22 -10.55 -6.03
N PRO A 133 -0.98 -11.08 -7.25
CA PRO A 133 -0.86 -12.52 -7.49
C PRO A 133 0.22 -13.19 -6.62
N LYS A 134 1.38 -12.54 -6.45
CA LYS A 134 2.48 -13.02 -5.57
C LYS A 134 2.01 -13.16 -4.13
N MET A 135 1.26 -12.17 -3.61
CA MET A 135 0.70 -12.23 -2.27
C MET A 135 -0.30 -13.39 -2.15
N GLY A 136 -1.19 -13.56 -3.13
CA GLY A 136 -2.18 -14.63 -3.17
C GLY A 136 -1.54 -16.01 -3.17
N SER A 137 -0.58 -16.27 -4.05
CA SER A 137 0.14 -17.55 -4.12
C SER A 137 0.95 -17.84 -2.86
N SER A 138 1.59 -16.82 -2.27
CA SER A 138 2.35 -16.95 -1.03
C SER A 138 1.45 -17.28 0.15
N LEU A 139 0.31 -16.60 0.27
CA LEU A 139 -0.67 -16.83 1.33
C LEU A 139 -1.31 -18.23 1.20
N THR A 140 -1.71 -18.62 -0.01
CA THR A 140 -2.28 -19.94 -0.29
C THR A 140 -1.30 -21.05 0.08
N ARG A 141 -0.03 -20.91 -0.28
CA ARG A 141 1.03 -21.88 0.07
C ARG A 141 1.27 -21.95 1.57
N ALA A 142 1.31 -20.80 2.27
CA ALA A 142 1.61 -20.74 3.69
C ALA A 142 0.51 -21.37 4.57
N TYR A 143 -0.76 -21.27 4.13
CA TYR A 143 -1.92 -21.63 4.96
C TYR A 143 -2.89 -22.60 4.31
N ALA A 144 -2.52 -23.19 3.18
CA ALA A 144 -3.36 -24.14 2.42
C ALA A 144 -4.78 -23.62 2.16
N LEU A 145 -4.90 -22.35 1.73
CA LEU A 145 -6.17 -21.74 1.36
C LEU A 145 -6.73 -22.38 0.09
N ASP A 146 -8.03 -22.37 -0.09
CA ASP A 146 -8.65 -22.72 -1.37
C ASP A 146 -8.37 -21.60 -2.39
N PRO A 147 -7.62 -21.86 -3.48
CA PRO A 147 -7.29 -20.82 -4.47
C PRO A 147 -8.52 -20.14 -5.07
N ARG A 148 -9.66 -20.83 -5.15
CA ARG A 148 -10.93 -20.32 -5.68
C ARG A 148 -11.52 -19.21 -4.82
N THR A 149 -11.12 -19.09 -3.56
CA THR A 149 -11.57 -18.07 -2.63
C THR A 149 -10.67 -16.84 -2.58
N VAL A 150 -9.53 -16.87 -3.30
CA VAL A 150 -8.55 -15.80 -3.32
C VAL A 150 -8.80 -14.88 -4.53
N ARG A 151 -9.05 -13.60 -4.26
CA ARG A 151 -9.28 -12.55 -5.28
C ARG A 151 -8.22 -11.49 -5.17
N VAL A 152 -7.67 -11.09 -6.33
CA VAL A 152 -6.67 -10.01 -6.39
C VAL A 152 -7.38 -8.69 -6.62
N VAL A 153 -7.23 -7.77 -5.69
CA VAL A 153 -7.68 -6.37 -5.79
C VAL A 153 -6.56 -5.46 -5.32
N SER A 154 -5.85 -4.86 -6.27
CA SER A 154 -4.76 -3.95 -5.99
C SER A 154 -5.26 -2.63 -5.39
N ASN A 155 -4.45 -2.01 -4.53
CA ASN A 155 -4.67 -0.66 -4.02
C ASN A 155 -4.75 0.40 -5.12
N ALA A 156 -4.23 0.11 -6.31
CA ALA A 156 -4.36 0.97 -7.48
C ALA A 156 -5.83 1.26 -7.84
N ALA A 157 -6.75 0.35 -7.52
CA ALA A 157 -8.19 0.51 -7.79
C ALA A 157 -8.81 1.78 -7.19
N PHE A 158 -8.20 2.35 -6.15
CA PHE A 158 -8.69 3.55 -5.46
C PHE A 158 -8.23 4.86 -6.10
N TYR A 159 -7.37 4.80 -7.12
CA TYR A 159 -6.88 5.99 -7.78
C TYR A 159 -7.64 6.26 -9.10
N GLY A 160 -7.78 7.54 -9.44
CA GLY A 160 -8.24 7.96 -10.77
C GLY A 160 -7.08 8.04 -11.77
N CYS A 161 -7.39 7.81 -13.05
CA CYS A 161 -6.51 8.23 -14.13
C CYS A 161 -6.75 9.71 -14.44
N ASP A 162 -5.66 10.45 -14.61
CA ASP A 162 -5.70 11.78 -15.21
C ASP A 162 -5.21 11.62 -16.65
N ASP A 163 -6.16 11.43 -17.57
CA ASP A 163 -5.83 11.16 -18.97
C ASP A 163 -5.30 12.41 -19.69
N ALA A 164 -5.57 13.59 -19.14
CA ALA A 164 -5.07 14.86 -19.67
C ALA A 164 -3.61 15.14 -19.26
N TYR A 165 -3.13 14.50 -18.18
CA TYR A 165 -1.76 14.73 -17.72
C TYR A 165 -0.74 14.16 -18.70
N GLN A 166 0.21 15.00 -19.08
CA GLN A 166 1.32 14.63 -19.96
C GLN A 166 2.66 14.82 -19.26
N VAL A 167 3.53 13.84 -19.44
CA VAL A 167 4.90 13.90 -18.91
C VAL A 167 5.69 14.98 -19.65
N GLN A 168 6.20 15.95 -18.91
CA GLN A 168 7.03 17.01 -19.45
C GLN A 168 8.51 16.60 -19.43
N ALA A 169 9.23 16.96 -20.48
CA ALA A 169 10.68 16.87 -20.52
C ALA A 169 11.28 18.13 -19.90
N ASN A 170 12.23 17.96 -19.00
CA ASN A 170 13.10 19.02 -18.52
C ASN A 170 14.54 18.68 -18.93
N GLU A 171 14.96 19.16 -20.11
CA GLU A 171 16.23 18.76 -20.70
C GLU A 171 17.45 19.50 -20.11
N ALA A 172 17.25 20.68 -19.51
CA ALA A 172 18.32 21.58 -19.11
C ALA A 172 18.54 21.70 -17.60
N ALA A 173 17.70 21.10 -16.77
CA ALA A 173 17.74 21.28 -15.32
C ALA A 173 18.46 20.12 -14.61
N PRO A 174 18.93 20.31 -13.35
CA PRO A 174 19.38 19.21 -12.53
C PRO A 174 18.26 18.17 -12.33
N LEU A 175 18.61 16.90 -12.12
CA LEU A 175 17.63 15.83 -11.84
C LEU A 175 16.90 16.08 -10.53
N HIS A 176 15.57 15.97 -10.54
CA HIS A 176 14.74 16.05 -9.35
C HIS A 176 14.46 14.65 -8.81
N ILE A 177 15.03 14.32 -7.65
CA ILE A 177 14.94 13.00 -7.01
C ILE A 177 14.10 13.11 -5.75
N GLY A 178 13.03 12.32 -5.65
CA GLY A 178 12.09 12.37 -4.53
C GLY A 178 12.11 11.16 -3.62
N PHE A 179 11.82 11.40 -2.34
CA PHE A 179 11.48 10.40 -1.32
C PHE A 179 10.25 10.85 -0.56
N LEU A 180 9.24 9.99 -0.49
CA LEU A 180 8.01 10.27 0.28
C LEU A 180 7.59 9.02 1.05
N SER A 181 7.63 9.10 2.38
CA SER A 181 7.18 8.04 3.29
C SER A 181 7.08 8.57 4.72
N ASN A 182 6.58 7.77 5.65
CA ASN A 182 6.97 7.94 7.04
C ASN A 182 8.49 7.73 7.11
N ILE A 183 9.22 8.75 7.51
CA ILE A 183 10.69 8.75 7.50
C ILE A 183 11.18 7.92 8.68
N THR A 184 11.54 6.66 8.40
CA THR A 184 12.09 5.68 9.34
C THR A 184 13.31 5.01 8.72
N PHE A 185 14.12 4.36 9.53
CA PHE A 185 15.23 3.55 9.02
C PHE A 185 14.75 2.40 8.12
N GLU A 186 13.61 1.77 8.46
CA GLU A 186 13.05 0.68 7.65
C GLU A 186 12.55 1.14 6.29
N LYS A 187 12.14 2.41 6.14
CA LYS A 187 11.72 2.96 4.85
C LYS A 187 12.88 3.40 3.96
N GLY A 188 14.13 3.25 4.47
CA GLY A 188 15.33 3.42 3.65
C GLY A 188 15.81 4.85 3.56
N ILE A 189 15.57 5.69 4.58
CA ILE A 189 16.04 7.09 4.53
C ILE A 189 17.56 7.18 4.48
N VAL A 190 18.29 6.27 5.12
CA VAL A 190 19.76 6.26 5.08
C VAL A 190 20.23 5.91 3.68
N GLU A 191 19.66 4.85 3.07
CA GLU A 191 19.98 4.43 1.70
C GLU A 191 19.67 5.53 0.67
N PHE A 192 18.61 6.31 0.89
CA PHE A 192 18.32 7.48 0.06
C PHE A 192 19.50 8.49 0.08
N PHE A 193 19.98 8.85 1.25
CA PHE A 193 21.12 9.77 1.39
C PHE A 193 22.43 9.16 0.86
N GLU A 194 22.64 7.86 1.01
CA GLU A 194 23.80 7.16 0.44
C GLU A 194 23.81 7.23 -1.10
N VAL A 195 22.63 7.13 -1.75
CA VAL A 195 22.51 7.35 -3.20
C VAL A 195 22.89 8.79 -3.55
N LEU A 196 22.38 9.79 -2.83
CA LEU A 196 22.73 11.20 -3.06
C LEU A 196 24.24 11.44 -2.92
N ALA A 197 24.85 10.88 -1.88
CA ALA A 197 26.30 10.95 -1.68
C ALA A 197 27.07 10.27 -2.83
N ALA A 198 26.57 9.14 -3.36
CA ALA A 198 27.18 8.48 -4.51
C ALA A 198 27.06 9.34 -5.79
N LEU A 199 25.96 10.04 -5.99
CA LEU A 199 25.77 10.98 -7.12
C LEU A 199 26.73 12.18 -7.01
N THR A 200 26.85 12.76 -5.81
CA THR A 200 27.79 13.86 -5.55
C THR A 200 29.23 13.45 -5.88
N ARG A 201 29.66 12.25 -5.44
CA ARG A 201 31.02 11.74 -5.78
C ARG A 201 31.25 11.54 -7.29
N ARG A 202 30.17 11.33 -8.07
CA ARG A 202 30.21 11.17 -9.53
C ARG A 202 30.07 12.50 -10.29
N GLY A 203 29.92 13.64 -9.56
CA GLY A 203 29.71 14.94 -10.15
C GLY A 203 28.36 15.15 -10.83
N ILE A 204 27.34 14.35 -10.44
CA ILE A 204 25.99 14.46 -10.99
C ILE A 204 25.21 15.52 -10.24
N GLU A 205 24.68 16.49 -10.98
CA GLU A 205 23.84 17.55 -10.43
C GLU A 205 22.41 17.03 -10.18
N TYR A 206 21.90 17.28 -8.97
CA TYR A 206 20.55 16.92 -8.57
C TYR A 206 19.93 17.94 -7.61
N ARG A 207 18.61 17.88 -7.48
CA ARG A 207 17.82 18.44 -6.37
C ARG A 207 17.04 17.31 -5.71
N ALA A 208 17.23 17.14 -4.41
CA ALA A 208 16.54 16.11 -3.65
C ALA A 208 15.33 16.70 -2.91
N HIS A 209 14.19 16.04 -3.02
CA HIS A 209 12.92 16.41 -2.39
C HIS A 209 12.48 15.30 -1.45
N ILE A 210 12.31 15.64 -0.18
CA ILE A 210 11.90 14.69 0.86
C ILE A 210 10.59 15.18 1.46
N ALA A 211 9.62 14.26 1.62
CA ALA A 211 8.38 14.56 2.30
C ALA A 211 7.93 13.41 3.20
N GLY A 212 7.18 13.75 4.26
CA GLY A 212 6.61 12.81 5.22
C GLY A 212 6.97 13.14 6.67
N PRO A 213 6.24 12.57 7.64
CA PRO A 213 6.56 12.74 9.06
C PRO A 213 7.84 11.97 9.41
N VAL A 214 8.70 12.60 10.21
CA VAL A 214 9.93 11.97 10.72
C VAL A 214 9.61 11.24 12.01
N ALA A 215 9.89 9.94 12.05
CA ALA A 215 9.78 9.16 13.27
C ALA A 215 10.86 9.55 14.27
N GLU A 216 10.54 9.46 15.56
CA GLU A 216 11.41 9.94 16.63
C GLU A 216 12.79 9.25 16.60
N GLU A 217 12.80 7.94 16.36
CA GLU A 217 14.02 7.15 16.27
C GLU A 217 14.95 7.54 15.10
N ALA A 218 14.40 8.14 14.05
CA ALA A 218 15.15 8.54 12.86
C ALA A 218 15.55 10.02 12.86
N ARG A 219 14.96 10.84 13.75
CA ARG A 219 15.07 12.31 13.72
C ARG A 219 16.49 12.82 13.72
N GLN A 220 17.29 12.41 14.70
CA GLN A 220 18.67 12.88 14.83
C GLN A 220 19.50 12.54 13.59
N THR A 221 19.42 11.31 13.11
CA THR A 221 20.14 10.87 11.91
C THR A 221 19.64 11.59 10.67
N PHE A 222 18.33 11.75 10.50
CA PHE A 222 17.75 12.49 9.38
C PHE A 222 18.23 13.95 9.33
N ASP A 223 18.20 14.66 10.47
CA ASP A 223 18.62 16.06 10.55
C ASP A 223 20.12 16.23 10.25
N MET A 224 20.96 15.33 10.75
CA MET A 224 22.38 15.29 10.45
C MET A 224 22.66 15.07 8.96
N LEU A 225 22.03 14.05 8.36
CA LEU A 225 22.20 13.73 6.94
C LEU A 225 21.70 14.87 6.05
N ARG A 226 20.56 15.46 6.38
CA ARG A 226 20.02 16.60 5.64
C ARG A 226 20.92 17.83 5.68
N GLN A 227 21.53 18.12 6.82
CA GLN A 227 22.44 19.26 6.97
C GLN A 227 23.77 19.06 6.22
N SER A 228 24.25 17.82 6.15
CA SER A 228 25.52 17.50 5.48
C SER A 228 25.40 17.23 3.97
N THR A 229 24.17 17.10 3.44
CA THR A 229 23.94 16.79 2.02
C THR A 229 23.45 18.05 1.28
N PRO A 230 24.12 18.47 0.20
CA PRO A 230 23.71 19.66 -0.55
C PRO A 230 22.40 19.44 -1.32
N HIS A 231 21.68 20.54 -1.61
CA HIS A 231 20.50 20.57 -2.46
C HIS A 231 19.33 19.68 -2.02
N VAL A 232 19.19 19.46 -0.70
CA VAL A 232 18.09 18.70 -0.10
C VAL A 232 17.02 19.66 0.43
N HIS A 233 15.81 19.51 -0.11
CA HIS A 233 14.61 20.19 0.39
C HIS A 233 13.71 19.21 1.15
N TYR A 234 13.36 19.54 2.40
CA TYR A 234 12.38 18.78 3.19
C TYR A 234 11.09 19.57 3.34
N ALA A 235 10.00 19.05 2.78
CA ALA A 235 8.68 19.70 2.76
C ALA A 235 7.82 19.40 3.99
N GLY A 236 8.27 18.53 4.90
CA GLY A 236 7.41 18.03 5.97
C GLY A 236 6.34 17.03 5.47
N PRO A 237 5.34 16.71 6.28
CA PRO A 237 4.21 15.88 5.86
C PRO A 237 3.37 16.59 4.79
N VAL A 238 3.10 15.91 3.67
CA VAL A 238 2.28 16.42 2.55
C VAL A 238 1.07 15.52 2.31
N TYR A 239 -0.09 16.14 2.03
CA TYR A 239 -1.36 15.46 1.79
C TYR A 239 -2.14 16.16 0.67
N GLY A 240 -3.10 15.44 0.05
CA GLY A 240 -3.97 16.01 -0.96
C GLY A 240 -3.22 16.67 -2.10
N ALA A 241 -3.60 17.89 -2.47
CA ALA A 241 -3.01 18.64 -3.58
C ALA A 241 -1.49 18.89 -3.41
N ALA A 242 -1.01 19.15 -2.19
CA ALA A 242 0.42 19.33 -1.93
C ALA A 242 1.23 18.05 -2.23
N LYS A 243 0.63 16.86 -2.03
CA LYS A 243 1.27 15.59 -2.38
C LYS A 243 1.32 15.39 -3.90
N GLU A 244 0.28 15.77 -4.64
CA GLU A 244 0.30 15.75 -6.10
C GLU A 244 1.39 16.66 -6.65
N GLN A 245 1.47 17.91 -6.18
CA GLN A 245 2.52 18.87 -6.55
C GLN A 245 3.92 18.37 -6.22
N PHE A 246 4.06 17.61 -5.11
CA PHE A 246 5.33 16.98 -4.76
C PHE A 246 5.79 16.01 -5.86
N TYR A 247 4.90 15.14 -6.36
CA TYR A 247 5.27 14.22 -7.44
C TYR A 247 5.47 14.91 -8.78
N GLU A 248 4.70 15.93 -9.12
CA GLU A 248 4.77 16.64 -10.40
C GLU A 248 6.15 17.30 -10.67
N GLN A 249 6.85 17.69 -9.62
CA GLN A 249 8.20 18.25 -9.76
C GLN A 249 9.31 17.20 -9.94
N LEU A 250 9.02 15.89 -9.77
CA LEU A 250 10.03 14.85 -9.74
C LEU A 250 10.32 14.28 -11.12
N ASP A 251 11.56 13.90 -11.32
CA ASP A 251 12.00 13.03 -12.41
C ASP A 251 12.06 11.56 -11.97
N ILE A 252 12.61 11.33 -10.78
CA ILE A 252 12.85 10.01 -10.22
C ILE A 252 12.30 9.97 -8.80
N PHE A 253 11.55 8.91 -8.49
CA PHE A 253 11.12 8.58 -7.15
C PHE A 253 11.93 7.39 -6.64
N LEU A 254 12.74 7.62 -5.62
CA LEU A 254 13.59 6.60 -5.02
C LEU A 254 12.92 6.07 -3.74
N PHE A 255 12.58 4.78 -3.74
CA PHE A 255 11.91 4.12 -2.64
C PHE A 255 12.70 2.89 -2.15
N PRO A 256 13.81 3.11 -1.40
CA PRO A 256 14.74 2.06 -0.99
C PRO A 256 14.28 1.33 0.27
N THR A 257 12.98 1.02 0.38
CA THR A 257 12.38 0.42 1.57
C THR A 257 12.99 -0.93 1.92
N ARG A 258 13.36 -1.11 3.19
CA ARG A 258 13.79 -2.38 3.80
C ARG A 258 12.67 -3.04 4.59
N TYR A 259 11.52 -2.37 4.72
CA TYR A 259 10.40 -2.84 5.52
C TYR A 259 9.92 -4.21 5.02
N ALA A 260 10.18 -5.24 5.83
CA ALA A 260 9.95 -6.63 5.44
C ALA A 260 8.47 -6.93 5.14
N ASN A 261 7.56 -6.23 5.79
CA ASN A 261 6.12 -6.44 5.67
C ASN A 261 5.44 -5.49 4.68
N GLU A 262 6.23 -4.80 3.84
CA GLU A 262 5.71 -3.99 2.72
C GLU A 262 4.82 -4.87 1.85
N ALA A 263 3.62 -4.39 1.55
CA ALA A 263 2.69 -5.13 0.73
C ALA A 263 2.61 -4.51 -0.67
N GLU A 264 1.90 -3.43 -0.80
CA GLU A 264 1.71 -2.71 -2.05
C GLU A 264 1.69 -1.20 -1.75
N PRO A 265 2.88 -0.54 -1.79
CA PRO A 265 3.00 0.83 -1.35
C PRO A 265 2.31 1.81 -2.29
N LEU A 266 1.35 2.58 -1.75
CA LEU A 266 0.56 3.58 -2.47
C LEU A 266 1.43 4.62 -3.17
N VAL A 267 2.53 5.03 -2.53
CA VAL A 267 3.46 6.06 -3.02
C VAL A 267 4.08 5.73 -4.38
N ILE A 268 4.18 4.44 -4.72
CA ILE A 268 4.66 4.00 -6.03
C ILE A 268 3.60 4.31 -7.11
N TYR A 269 2.34 3.95 -6.90
CA TYR A 269 1.27 4.31 -7.85
C TYR A 269 1.10 5.81 -7.99
N GLU A 270 1.20 6.53 -6.87
CA GLU A 270 1.12 7.99 -6.86
C GLU A 270 2.24 8.63 -7.70
N ALA A 271 3.46 8.12 -7.61
CA ALA A 271 4.57 8.56 -8.45
C ALA A 271 4.36 8.18 -9.94
N MET A 272 4.06 6.90 -10.21
CA MET A 272 3.89 6.39 -11.58
C MET A 272 2.79 7.13 -12.36
N ARG A 273 1.65 7.42 -11.73
CA ARG A 273 0.52 8.11 -12.38
C ARG A 273 0.85 9.57 -12.74
N ARG A 274 1.86 10.17 -12.11
CA ARG A 274 2.44 11.48 -12.45
C ARG A 274 3.67 11.36 -13.37
N GLY A 275 3.87 10.18 -13.97
CA GLY A 275 4.95 9.95 -14.91
C GLY A 275 6.35 10.07 -14.28
N VAL A 276 6.46 9.80 -12.99
CA VAL A 276 7.76 9.77 -12.31
C VAL A 276 8.36 8.38 -12.48
N HIS A 277 9.64 8.31 -12.87
CA HIS A 277 10.33 7.03 -12.95
C HIS A 277 10.69 6.53 -11.55
N VAL A 278 10.34 5.28 -11.24
CA VAL A 278 10.52 4.72 -9.90
C VAL A 278 11.74 3.81 -9.84
N ILE A 279 12.57 4.02 -8.82
CA ILE A 279 13.67 3.10 -8.46
C ILE A 279 13.39 2.61 -7.03
N ALA A 280 13.26 1.30 -6.84
CA ALA A 280 12.83 0.75 -5.56
C ALA A 280 13.56 -0.53 -5.17
N CYS A 281 13.45 -0.89 -3.88
CA CYS A 281 13.89 -2.17 -3.35
C CYS A 281 12.83 -3.25 -3.60
N ASP A 282 13.25 -4.50 -3.87
CA ASP A 282 12.33 -5.64 -4.03
C ASP A 282 11.72 -6.01 -2.68
N ARG A 283 10.47 -5.58 -2.48
CA ARG A 283 9.64 -5.90 -1.31
C ARG A 283 8.18 -6.08 -1.75
N GLY A 284 7.49 -7.04 -1.15
CA GLY A 284 6.07 -7.27 -1.40
C GLY A 284 5.72 -7.40 -2.88
N ALA A 285 4.82 -6.56 -3.35
CA ALA A 285 4.37 -6.49 -4.74
C ALA A 285 5.16 -5.50 -5.62
N ILE A 286 6.23 -4.85 -5.11
CA ILE A 286 6.92 -3.76 -5.83
C ILE A 286 7.41 -4.20 -7.21
N ALA A 287 7.98 -5.42 -7.33
CA ALA A 287 8.44 -5.93 -8.63
C ALA A 287 7.27 -6.15 -9.62
N GLU A 288 6.08 -6.54 -9.13
CA GLU A 288 4.88 -6.67 -9.97
C GLU A 288 4.34 -5.31 -10.41
N MET A 289 4.43 -4.29 -9.54
CA MET A 289 4.02 -2.92 -9.85
C MET A 289 4.89 -2.29 -10.94
N LEU A 290 6.20 -2.53 -10.88
CA LEU A 290 7.22 -1.91 -11.73
C LEU A 290 7.66 -2.77 -12.93
N ARG A 291 6.90 -3.83 -13.24
CA ARG A 291 7.18 -4.70 -14.39
C ARG A 291 7.10 -3.94 -15.73
N ASP A 292 7.54 -4.58 -16.78
CA ASP A 292 7.46 -4.08 -18.17
C ASP A 292 8.19 -2.74 -18.39
N GLY A 293 9.26 -2.49 -17.62
CA GLY A 293 10.09 -1.29 -17.72
C GLY A 293 9.48 -0.04 -17.04
N ALA A 294 8.42 -0.20 -16.25
CA ALA A 294 7.77 0.91 -15.56
C ALA A 294 8.61 1.53 -14.45
N GLY A 295 9.64 0.80 -13.99
CA GLY A 295 10.60 1.24 -13.00
C GLY A 295 11.73 0.24 -12.87
N LEU A 296 12.65 0.50 -11.95
CA LEU A 296 13.78 -0.36 -11.65
C LEU A 296 13.66 -0.93 -10.23
N VAL A 297 13.88 -2.21 -10.12
CA VAL A 297 13.81 -2.93 -8.83
C VAL A 297 15.11 -3.63 -8.57
N PHE A 298 15.69 -3.39 -7.40
CA PHE A 298 16.95 -3.99 -6.99
C PHE A 298 16.80 -4.72 -5.65
N PRO A 299 17.57 -5.80 -5.42
CA PRO A 299 17.73 -6.31 -4.07
C PRO A 299 18.35 -5.22 -3.18
N HIS A 300 18.13 -5.32 -1.86
CA HIS A 300 18.67 -4.33 -0.93
C HIS A 300 20.20 -4.21 -1.03
N GLU A 301 20.87 -5.37 -1.09
CA GLU A 301 22.30 -5.45 -1.34
C GLU A 301 22.61 -4.94 -2.74
N GLY A 302 23.38 -3.85 -2.80
CA GLY A 302 23.78 -3.22 -4.07
C GLY A 302 22.82 -2.19 -4.64
N LEU A 303 21.64 -1.96 -4.04
CA LEU A 303 20.68 -0.94 -4.50
C LEU A 303 21.32 0.44 -4.65
N VAL A 304 22.09 0.89 -3.67
CA VAL A 304 22.71 2.23 -3.67
C VAL A 304 23.57 2.45 -4.92
N GLN A 305 24.45 1.48 -5.22
CA GLN A 305 25.35 1.59 -6.38
C GLN A 305 24.61 1.42 -7.71
N ALA A 306 23.62 0.54 -7.75
CA ALA A 306 22.80 0.32 -8.94
C ALA A 306 21.95 1.56 -9.25
N ALA A 307 21.26 2.11 -8.24
CA ALA A 307 20.47 3.33 -8.38
C ALA A 307 21.32 4.51 -8.84
N ALA A 308 22.49 4.72 -8.21
CA ALA A 308 23.38 5.81 -8.60
C ALA A 308 23.85 5.70 -10.06
N ARG A 309 24.18 4.48 -10.53
CA ARG A 309 24.56 4.25 -11.95
C ARG A 309 23.42 4.56 -12.92
N HIS A 310 22.20 4.12 -12.61
CA HIS A 310 21.05 4.38 -13.49
C HIS A 310 20.67 5.87 -13.50
N ILE A 311 20.76 6.55 -12.35
CA ILE A 311 20.54 8.00 -12.28
C ILE A 311 21.59 8.75 -13.08
N GLU A 312 22.85 8.32 -13.05
CA GLU A 312 23.92 8.86 -13.88
C GLU A 312 23.64 8.67 -15.39
N GLN A 313 23.16 7.47 -15.80
CA GLN A 313 22.75 7.23 -17.18
C GLN A 313 21.63 8.19 -17.62
N PHE A 314 20.62 8.40 -16.79
CA PHE A 314 19.54 9.35 -17.07
C PHE A 314 19.99 10.83 -17.02
N SER A 315 21.01 11.15 -16.25
CA SER A 315 21.63 12.48 -16.30
C SER A 315 22.28 12.74 -17.65
N ASN A 316 22.92 11.72 -18.23
CA ASN A 316 23.61 11.81 -19.51
C ASN A 316 22.67 11.63 -20.71
N ASP A 317 21.53 10.94 -20.53
CA ASP A 317 20.52 10.72 -21.59
C ASP A 317 19.12 11.08 -21.08
N ARG A 318 18.75 12.33 -21.23
CA ARG A 318 17.43 12.85 -20.85
C ARG A 318 16.29 12.28 -21.70
N ARG A 319 16.57 11.86 -22.93
CA ARG A 319 15.58 11.22 -23.79
C ARG A 319 15.21 9.84 -23.26
N ALA A 320 16.21 9.05 -22.81
CA ALA A 320 15.97 7.78 -22.15
C ALA A 320 15.14 7.94 -20.88
N LEU A 321 15.43 8.96 -20.05
CA LEU A 321 14.62 9.27 -18.87
C LEU A 321 13.18 9.61 -19.24
N LEU A 322 12.96 10.48 -20.24
CA LEU A 322 11.60 10.83 -20.68
C LEU A 322 10.84 9.61 -21.20
N ALA A 323 11.49 8.71 -21.94
CA ALA A 323 10.89 7.46 -22.36
C ALA A 323 10.51 6.58 -21.18
N ALA A 324 11.37 6.43 -20.17
CA ALA A 324 11.12 5.67 -18.95
C ALA A 324 9.96 6.28 -18.14
N LYS A 325 9.87 7.60 -18.01
CA LYS A 325 8.76 8.32 -17.38
C LYS A 325 7.43 8.05 -18.08
N ARG A 326 7.40 8.01 -19.42
CA ARG A 326 6.19 7.68 -20.21
C ARG A 326 5.76 6.23 -20.00
N VAL A 327 6.70 5.28 -19.98
CA VAL A 327 6.42 3.86 -19.71
C VAL A 327 5.84 3.70 -18.30
N SER A 328 6.41 4.36 -17.30
CA SER A 328 5.90 4.36 -15.92
C SER A 328 4.44 4.79 -15.87
N MET A 329 4.10 5.91 -16.48
CA MET A 329 2.72 6.42 -16.51
C MET A 329 1.77 5.49 -17.29
N GLN A 330 2.21 4.96 -18.43
CA GLN A 330 1.39 4.03 -19.21
C GLN A 330 1.08 2.75 -18.44
N GLN A 331 2.04 2.22 -17.73
CA GLN A 331 1.85 1.06 -16.87
C GLN A 331 0.92 1.36 -15.70
N ALA A 332 1.04 2.54 -15.05
CA ALA A 332 0.10 2.96 -14.04
C ALA A 332 -1.35 2.96 -14.56
N ARG A 333 -1.60 3.53 -15.75
CA ARG A 333 -2.93 3.55 -16.36
C ARG A 333 -3.48 2.14 -16.59
N ARG A 334 -2.65 1.21 -17.07
CA ARG A 334 -3.04 -0.21 -17.25
C ARG A 334 -3.43 -0.87 -15.94
N ILE A 335 -2.57 -0.72 -14.91
CA ILE A 335 -2.83 -1.31 -13.59
C ILE A 335 -4.09 -0.71 -12.96
N LEU A 336 -4.26 0.62 -13.01
CA LEU A 336 -5.44 1.31 -12.49
C LEU A 336 -6.73 0.80 -13.14
N SER A 337 -6.75 0.70 -14.47
CA SER A 337 -7.92 0.23 -15.22
C SER A 337 -8.30 -1.21 -14.86
N SER A 338 -7.33 -2.15 -14.87
CA SER A 338 -7.58 -3.56 -14.55
C SER A 338 -7.97 -3.75 -13.08
N SER A 339 -7.36 -2.99 -12.16
CA SER A 339 -7.66 -3.05 -10.74
C SER A 339 -9.06 -2.54 -10.41
N LYS A 340 -9.52 -1.51 -11.11
CA LYS A 340 -10.88 -0.99 -10.96
C LYS A 340 -11.92 -2.04 -11.36
N GLN A 341 -11.70 -2.75 -12.46
CA GLN A 341 -12.56 -3.86 -12.87
C GLN A 341 -12.61 -4.98 -11.81
N SER A 342 -11.44 -5.34 -11.25
CA SER A 342 -11.36 -6.35 -10.17
C SER A 342 -12.12 -5.92 -8.93
N LEU A 343 -12.05 -4.63 -8.57
CA LEU A 343 -12.78 -4.05 -7.44
C LEU A 343 -14.29 -4.06 -7.69
N ASP A 344 -14.74 -3.69 -8.90
CA ASP A 344 -16.16 -3.71 -9.26
C ASP A 344 -16.74 -5.13 -9.20
N ASN A 345 -16.01 -6.13 -9.68
CA ASN A 345 -16.37 -7.54 -9.57
C ASN A 345 -16.47 -7.99 -8.11
N LEU A 346 -15.51 -7.60 -7.26
CA LEU A 346 -15.56 -7.91 -5.82
C LEU A 346 -16.81 -7.33 -5.16
N VAL A 347 -17.18 -6.08 -5.47
CA VAL A 347 -18.35 -5.42 -4.91
C VAL A 347 -19.63 -6.12 -5.38
N ALA A 348 -19.73 -6.50 -6.65
CA ALA A 348 -20.86 -7.28 -7.18
C ALA A 348 -21.03 -8.61 -6.44
N CYS A 349 -19.93 -9.32 -6.17
CA CYS A 349 -19.92 -10.54 -5.37
C CYS A 349 -20.44 -10.30 -3.93
N MET A 350 -20.01 -9.23 -3.28
CA MET A 350 -20.49 -8.84 -1.94
C MET A 350 -22.00 -8.51 -1.92
N GLN A 351 -22.55 -8.04 -3.02
CA GLN A 351 -23.98 -7.75 -3.18
C GLN A 351 -24.83 -9.00 -3.45
N GLY A 352 -24.19 -10.17 -3.66
CA GLY A 352 -24.88 -11.43 -3.95
C GLY A 352 -25.21 -11.61 -5.43
N ALA A 353 -24.61 -10.83 -6.35
CA ALA A 353 -24.67 -11.10 -7.77
C ALA A 353 -23.85 -12.36 -8.08
N SER A 354 -24.48 -13.36 -8.70
CA SER A 354 -23.80 -14.60 -9.11
C SER A 354 -22.76 -14.25 -10.20
N GLU A 355 -21.48 -14.42 -9.89
CA GLU A 355 -20.44 -14.34 -10.89
C GLU A 355 -20.37 -15.64 -11.71
N THR A 356 -20.57 -15.52 -13.02
CA THR A 356 -19.90 -16.36 -14.00
C THR A 356 -18.53 -15.76 -14.25
N VAL A 357 -17.54 -16.04 -13.40
CA VAL A 357 -16.16 -15.64 -13.64
C VAL A 357 -15.47 -16.70 -14.48
N SER A 358 -15.25 -16.40 -15.75
CA SER A 358 -14.23 -17.05 -16.57
C SER A 358 -12.85 -16.56 -16.06
N ILE A 359 -12.11 -17.47 -15.45
CA ILE A 359 -10.68 -17.27 -15.12
C ILE A 359 -9.95 -17.26 -16.47
N PRO A 360 -9.21 -16.19 -16.84
CA PRO A 360 -8.26 -16.27 -17.93
C PRO A 360 -7.11 -17.20 -17.47
N GLN A 361 -6.82 -18.21 -18.31
CA GLN A 361 -5.69 -19.14 -18.17
C GLN A 361 -4.34 -18.42 -18.31
#